data_35f5669714d47e937999602eba53c344
#
_entry.id   35f5669714d47e937999602eba53c344
#
_cell.length_a   1.000
_cell.length_b   1.000
_cell.length_c   1.000
_cell.angle_alpha   90.00
_cell.angle_beta   90.00
_cell.angle_gamma   90.00
#
_symmetry.space_group_name_H-M   'P 1'
#
loop_
_entity.id
_entity.type
_entity.pdbx_description
1 polymer ?
#
loop_
_entity_poly.entity_id
_entity_poly.type
_entity_poly.pdbx_seq_one_letter_code
_entity_poly.pdbx_strand_id
1 'polypeptide(L)'
;MQYQGQGTTVYLTPDKQHAIMGNMVDPEGKNLSDAEVEKFVYAPMAKAMWQNLEKHRWIAAGSEKASRIVYVFADPYCPYCTQFWEQAQPWLKSGKVQLRVLLVGMLRPDSGQKAAAILMSKDPAKTLADYENSKGKLALQKPEKIDPVIGEALKDNLTLMDDLGGNATPSIYYLNAEGRLQQHQGMPDAETLNTILGDK
;
A
#
# COMPACT_ATOMS: atom_id res chain seq x y z
N MET A 1 -1.74 -8.54 7.04
CA MET A 1 -2.90 -8.21 7.90
C MET A 1 -4.12 -8.88 7.32
N GLN A 2 -4.77 -9.79 8.02
CA GLN A 2 -6.12 -10.16 7.68
C GLN A 2 -7.00 -8.99 8.10
N TYR A 3 -7.75 -8.42 7.16
CA TYR A 3 -8.71 -7.37 7.46
C TYR A 3 -9.70 -7.92 8.48
N GLN A 4 -9.71 -7.41 9.70
CA GLN A 4 -10.61 -7.86 10.78
C GLN A 4 -12.00 -7.21 10.69
N GLY A 5 -12.50 -6.97 9.49
CA GLY A 5 -13.92 -6.83 9.25
C GLY A 5 -14.47 -8.22 8.98
N GLN A 6 -14.86 -8.94 10.01
CA GLN A 6 -15.46 -10.27 9.84
C GLN A 6 -16.78 -10.11 9.10
N GLY A 7 -16.78 -10.45 7.80
CA GLY A 7 -18.01 -10.67 7.08
C GLY A 7 -18.77 -11.80 7.78
N THR A 8 -19.94 -11.51 8.33
CA THR A 8 -20.78 -12.51 8.96
C THR A 8 -21.84 -12.92 7.95
N THR A 9 -21.95 -14.22 7.69
CA THR A 9 -23.06 -14.77 6.89
C THR A 9 -24.32 -14.91 7.73
N VAL A 10 -25.43 -14.54 7.11
CA VAL A 10 -26.77 -14.70 7.69
C VAL A 10 -27.58 -15.59 6.76
N TYR A 11 -28.04 -16.71 7.27
CA TYR A 11 -28.89 -17.65 6.57
C TYR A 11 -30.33 -17.46 7.04
N LEU A 12 -31.24 -17.21 6.11
CA LEU A 12 -32.67 -17.08 6.42
C LEU A 12 -33.39 -18.42 6.18
N THR A 13 -34.35 -18.72 7.03
CA THR A 13 -35.30 -19.82 6.76
C THR A 13 -36.12 -19.54 5.51
N PRO A 14 -36.69 -20.55 4.83
CA PRO A 14 -37.48 -20.35 3.60
C PRO A 14 -38.65 -19.36 3.78
N ASP A 15 -39.25 -19.33 4.95
CA ASP A 15 -40.33 -18.39 5.33
C ASP A 15 -39.81 -16.98 5.70
N LYS A 16 -38.46 -16.82 5.78
CA LYS A 16 -37.75 -15.58 6.19
C LYS A 16 -38.14 -15.08 7.59
N GLN A 17 -38.68 -15.94 8.43
CA GLN A 17 -39.08 -15.58 9.79
C GLN A 17 -37.96 -15.74 10.79
N HIS A 18 -36.94 -16.54 10.50
CA HIS A 18 -35.81 -16.82 11.37
C HIS A 18 -34.50 -16.67 10.64
N ALA A 19 -33.46 -16.30 11.37
CA ALA A 19 -32.09 -16.11 10.86
C ALA A 19 -31.08 -16.89 11.71
N ILE A 20 -30.14 -17.52 11.05
CA ILE A 20 -28.95 -18.14 11.67
C ILE A 20 -27.74 -17.31 11.26
N MET A 21 -26.99 -16.85 12.24
CA MET A 21 -25.74 -16.09 12.00
C MET A 21 -24.53 -17.00 12.23
N GLY A 22 -23.60 -17.03 11.29
CA GLY A 22 -22.37 -17.82 11.41
C GLY A 22 -21.95 -18.48 10.11
N ASN A 23 -20.91 -19.31 10.19
CA ASN A 23 -20.40 -20.06 9.04
C ASN A 23 -21.14 -21.39 8.87
N MET A 24 -21.51 -21.70 7.64
CA MET A 24 -21.98 -23.03 7.25
C MET A 24 -20.79 -23.91 6.92
N VAL A 25 -20.77 -25.11 7.44
CA VAL A 25 -19.75 -26.14 7.15
C VAL A 25 -20.41 -27.39 6.58
N ASP A 26 -19.70 -28.10 5.69
CA ASP A 26 -20.12 -29.41 5.24
C ASP A 26 -19.80 -30.50 6.29
N PRO A 27 -20.23 -31.76 6.07
CA PRO A 27 -19.94 -32.88 6.99
C PRO A 27 -18.44 -33.15 7.19
N GLU A 28 -17.59 -32.76 6.23
CA GLU A 28 -16.13 -32.86 6.26
C GLU A 28 -15.47 -31.68 6.99
N GLY A 29 -16.25 -30.70 7.46
CA GLY A 29 -15.79 -29.53 8.19
C GLY A 29 -15.29 -28.37 7.32
N LYS A 30 -15.48 -28.44 6.00
CA LYS A 30 -15.12 -27.35 5.08
C LYS A 30 -16.10 -26.18 5.21
N ASN A 31 -15.56 -24.98 5.34
CA ASN A 31 -16.38 -23.77 5.41
C ASN A 31 -16.98 -23.42 4.03
N LEU A 32 -18.29 -23.51 3.92
CA LEU A 32 -19.04 -23.20 2.70
C LEU A 32 -19.35 -21.70 2.58
N SER A 33 -19.27 -20.95 3.70
CA SER A 33 -19.53 -19.50 3.71
C SER A 33 -18.36 -18.69 3.15
N ASP A 34 -17.14 -19.21 3.17
CA ASP A 34 -15.93 -18.47 2.79
C ASP A 34 -15.99 -17.95 1.35
N ALA A 35 -16.48 -18.75 0.41
CA ALA A 35 -16.57 -18.35 -0.99
C ALA A 35 -17.54 -17.18 -1.19
N GLU A 36 -18.66 -17.18 -0.48
CA GLU A 36 -19.66 -16.11 -0.54
C GLU A 36 -19.15 -14.82 0.15
N VAL A 37 -18.53 -14.95 1.31
CA VAL A 37 -17.89 -13.82 2.02
C VAL A 37 -16.77 -13.23 1.17
N GLU A 38 -15.93 -14.06 0.56
CA GLU A 38 -14.89 -13.59 -0.35
C GLU A 38 -15.50 -12.80 -1.51
N LYS A 39 -16.49 -13.37 -2.19
CA LYS A 39 -17.10 -12.79 -3.38
C LYS A 39 -17.87 -11.50 -3.11
N PHE A 40 -18.65 -11.45 -2.03
CA PHE A 40 -19.57 -10.33 -1.78
C PHE A 40 -19.05 -9.31 -0.78
N VAL A 41 -18.01 -9.63 -0.01
CA VAL A 41 -17.46 -8.72 1.01
C VAL A 41 -16.01 -8.38 0.67
N TYR A 42 -15.10 -9.36 0.71
CA TYR A 42 -13.67 -9.06 0.66
C TYR A 42 -13.19 -8.61 -0.73
N ALA A 43 -13.63 -9.25 -1.80
CA ALA A 43 -13.20 -8.86 -3.15
C ALA A 43 -13.69 -7.45 -3.55
N PRO A 44 -14.95 -7.04 -3.30
CA PRO A 44 -15.37 -5.65 -3.53
C PRO A 44 -14.63 -4.64 -2.65
N MET A 45 -14.37 -4.97 -1.38
CA MET A 45 -13.59 -4.11 -0.48
C MET A 45 -12.15 -3.94 -0.97
N ALA A 46 -11.47 -5.04 -1.31
CA ALA A 46 -10.12 -5.01 -1.84
C ALA A 46 -10.03 -4.16 -3.13
N LYS A 47 -11.02 -4.31 -4.01
CA LYS A 47 -11.12 -3.49 -5.24
C LYS A 47 -11.30 -2.00 -4.91
N ALA A 48 -12.16 -1.67 -3.97
CA ALA A 48 -12.40 -0.27 -3.57
C ALA A 48 -11.13 0.35 -2.94
N MET A 49 -10.43 -0.40 -2.09
CA MET A 49 -9.18 0.03 -1.48
C MET A 49 -8.07 0.23 -2.52
N TRP A 50 -7.94 -0.69 -3.47
CA TRP A 50 -6.98 -0.57 -4.56
C TRP A 50 -7.25 0.65 -5.42
N GLN A 51 -8.51 0.89 -5.78
CA GLN A 51 -8.92 2.09 -6.52
C GLN A 51 -8.67 3.38 -5.73
N ASN A 52 -8.76 3.32 -4.40
CA ASN A 52 -8.45 4.45 -3.56
C ASN A 52 -6.95 4.77 -3.58
N LEU A 53 -6.09 3.75 -3.47
CA LEU A 53 -4.64 3.91 -3.66
C LEU A 53 -4.29 4.54 -5.03
N GLU A 54 -4.98 4.13 -6.10
CA GLU A 54 -4.76 4.67 -7.45
C GLU A 54 -5.06 6.16 -7.58
N LYS A 55 -6.05 6.66 -6.86
CA LYS A 55 -6.50 8.07 -6.94
C LYS A 55 -5.62 9.04 -6.16
N HIS A 56 -4.86 8.54 -5.21
CA HIS A 56 -4.01 9.37 -4.35
C HIS A 56 -2.72 9.79 -5.07
N ARG A 57 -2.03 10.78 -4.51
CA ARG A 57 -0.81 11.29 -5.12
C ARG A 57 0.38 10.39 -4.81
N TRP A 58 0.81 9.65 -5.79
CA TRP A 58 1.98 8.77 -5.74
C TRP A 58 3.03 9.19 -6.76
N ILE A 59 4.26 8.73 -6.55
CA ILE A 59 5.40 8.86 -7.44
C ILE A 59 5.72 7.47 -7.98
N ALA A 60 5.82 7.34 -9.32
CA ALA A 60 6.20 6.09 -9.96
C ALA A 60 7.71 5.84 -9.88
N ALA A 61 8.09 4.59 -9.62
CA ALA A 61 9.44 4.08 -9.79
C ALA A 61 9.40 2.73 -10.50
N GLY A 62 10.20 2.56 -11.55
CA GLY A 62 10.17 1.40 -12.42
C GLY A 62 9.35 1.64 -13.69
N SER A 63 9.07 0.57 -14.44
CA SER A 63 8.42 0.65 -15.74
C SER A 63 6.91 0.91 -15.62
N GLU A 64 6.39 1.80 -16.47
CA GLU A 64 4.93 1.98 -16.61
C GLU A 64 4.25 0.74 -17.21
N LYS A 65 5.01 -0.13 -17.89
CA LYS A 65 4.54 -1.38 -18.49
C LYS A 65 4.70 -2.58 -17.54
N ALA A 66 5.11 -2.34 -16.29
CA ALA A 66 5.27 -3.40 -15.33
C ALA A 66 3.94 -4.13 -15.09
N SER A 67 3.99 -5.45 -15.09
CA SER A 67 2.82 -6.29 -14.83
C SER A 67 2.41 -6.30 -13.37
N ARG A 68 3.33 -5.93 -12.47
CA ARG A 68 3.10 -5.91 -11.03
C ARG A 68 3.24 -4.50 -10.46
N ILE A 69 2.19 -4.05 -9.81
CA ILE A 69 2.14 -2.75 -9.13
C ILE A 69 2.19 -2.99 -7.62
N VAL A 70 3.03 -2.22 -6.92
CA VAL A 70 3.14 -2.24 -5.46
C VAL A 70 3.08 -0.81 -4.94
N TYR A 71 2.13 -0.52 -4.04
CA TYR A 71 2.02 0.76 -3.37
C TYR A 71 2.83 0.76 -2.08
N VAL A 72 3.52 1.86 -1.82
CA VAL A 72 4.39 2.01 -0.65
C VAL A 72 4.19 3.37 -0.03
N PHE A 73 3.68 3.42 1.19
CA PHE A 73 3.74 4.64 2.00
C PHE A 73 5.13 4.78 2.61
N ALA A 74 5.76 5.89 2.36
CA ALA A 74 7.14 6.16 2.76
C ALA A 74 7.31 7.56 3.36
N ASP A 75 8.06 7.65 4.46
CA ASP A 75 8.50 8.92 5.03
C ASP A 75 9.97 9.19 4.63
N PRO A 76 10.33 10.41 4.22
CA PRO A 76 11.70 10.72 3.81
C PRO A 76 12.79 10.54 4.88
N TYR A 77 12.42 10.38 6.14
CA TYR A 77 13.36 10.08 7.22
C TYR A 77 13.37 8.60 7.63
N CYS A 78 12.62 7.76 6.92
CA CYS A 78 12.53 6.34 7.25
C CYS A 78 13.72 5.53 6.70
N PRO A 79 14.60 5.00 7.54
CA PRO A 79 15.75 4.21 7.07
C PRO A 79 15.32 2.87 6.45
N TYR A 80 14.21 2.30 6.91
CA TYR A 80 13.65 1.06 6.36
C TYR A 80 13.02 1.26 4.98
N CYS A 81 12.51 2.48 4.68
CA CYS A 81 12.02 2.82 3.34
C CYS A 81 13.18 2.83 2.33
N THR A 82 14.30 3.44 2.71
CA THR A 82 15.52 3.41 1.89
C THR A 82 16.07 1.99 1.71
N GLN A 83 16.05 1.18 2.75
CA GLN A 83 16.48 -0.22 2.66
C GLN A 83 15.56 -1.03 1.74
N PHE A 84 14.25 -0.84 1.83
CA PHE A 84 13.28 -1.46 0.92
C PHE A 84 13.53 -1.01 -0.54
N TRP A 85 13.74 0.29 -0.76
CA TRP A 85 14.07 0.84 -2.07
C TRP A 85 15.32 0.18 -2.67
N GLU A 86 16.40 0.05 -1.90
CA GLU A 86 17.64 -0.61 -2.34
C GLU A 86 17.40 -2.07 -2.73
N GLN A 87 16.66 -2.81 -1.91
CA GLN A 87 16.40 -4.22 -2.18
C GLN A 87 15.44 -4.43 -3.35
N ALA A 88 14.53 -3.51 -3.63
CA ALA A 88 13.60 -3.58 -4.75
C ALA A 88 14.26 -3.28 -6.12
N GLN A 89 15.47 -2.72 -6.15
CA GLN A 89 16.13 -2.29 -7.39
C GLN A 89 16.25 -3.38 -8.49
N PRO A 90 16.53 -4.66 -8.19
CA PRO A 90 16.56 -5.69 -9.22
C PRO A 90 15.25 -5.82 -9.99
N TRP A 91 14.11 -5.76 -9.30
CA TRP A 91 12.76 -5.86 -9.91
C TRP A 91 12.38 -4.60 -10.69
N LEU A 92 12.74 -3.42 -10.18
CA LEU A 92 12.51 -2.16 -10.89
C LEU A 92 13.30 -2.11 -12.20
N LYS A 93 14.58 -2.51 -12.17
CA LYS A 93 15.47 -2.55 -13.34
C LYS A 93 15.06 -3.60 -14.37
N SER A 94 14.50 -4.73 -13.95
CA SER A 94 13.97 -5.76 -14.84
C SER A 94 12.69 -5.32 -15.58
N GLY A 95 12.05 -4.23 -15.11
CA GLY A 95 10.79 -3.74 -15.66
C GLY A 95 9.56 -4.56 -15.25
N LYS A 96 9.71 -5.55 -14.37
CA LYS A 96 8.61 -6.42 -13.92
C LYS A 96 7.71 -5.76 -12.88
N VAL A 97 8.26 -4.84 -12.09
CA VAL A 97 7.57 -4.16 -10.98
C VAL A 97 7.59 -2.66 -11.17
N GLN A 98 6.48 -2.01 -10.84
CA GLN A 98 6.37 -0.57 -10.61
C GLN A 98 6.03 -0.34 -9.14
N LEU A 99 6.88 0.40 -8.43
CA LEU A 99 6.50 0.96 -7.14
C LEU A 99 5.73 2.27 -7.37
N ARG A 100 4.65 2.45 -6.64
CA ARG A 100 3.90 3.70 -6.52
C ARG A 100 4.07 4.20 -5.09
N VAL A 101 4.95 5.17 -4.92
CA VAL A 101 5.35 5.68 -3.61
C VAL A 101 4.46 6.84 -3.21
N LEU A 102 3.68 6.65 -2.13
CA LEU A 102 2.89 7.68 -1.48
C LEU A 102 3.73 8.28 -0.35
N LEU A 103 4.20 9.50 -0.54
CA LEU A 103 4.94 10.17 0.51
C LEU A 103 4.01 10.60 1.63
N VAL A 104 4.47 10.41 2.87
CA VAL A 104 3.83 10.85 4.11
C VAL A 104 4.82 11.65 4.95
N GLY A 105 4.32 12.42 5.91
CA GLY A 105 5.15 13.26 6.77
C GLY A 105 4.85 12.99 8.24
N MET A 106 5.32 11.86 8.79
CA MET A 106 4.91 11.40 10.11
C MET A 106 6.05 11.22 11.12
N LEU A 107 7.29 10.93 10.69
CA LEU A 107 8.35 10.51 11.60
C LEU A 107 9.03 11.67 12.32
N ARG A 108 9.10 12.85 11.70
CA ARG A 108 9.76 14.04 12.26
C ARG A 108 8.92 15.28 11.99
N PRO A 109 9.07 16.34 12.78
CA PRO A 109 8.31 17.57 12.59
C PRO A 109 8.46 18.20 11.19
N ASP A 110 9.59 17.98 10.52
CA ASP A 110 9.89 18.48 9.18
C ASP A 110 9.75 17.42 8.07
N SER A 111 9.24 16.22 8.38
CA SER A 111 9.00 15.15 7.38
C SER A 111 8.10 15.64 6.24
N GLY A 112 7.03 16.37 6.56
CA GLY A 112 6.12 16.93 5.56
C GLY A 112 6.79 17.94 4.63
N GLN A 113 7.67 18.82 5.16
CA GLN A 113 8.44 19.76 4.33
C GLN A 113 9.40 19.02 3.40
N LYS A 114 10.03 17.95 3.88
CA LYS A 114 10.95 17.14 3.08
C LYS A 114 10.23 16.36 1.99
N ALA A 115 9.07 15.77 2.31
CA ALA A 115 8.19 15.12 1.34
C ALA A 115 7.69 16.12 0.28
N ALA A 116 7.29 17.32 0.72
CA ALA A 116 6.89 18.41 -0.17
C ALA A 116 8.03 18.84 -1.11
N ALA A 117 9.27 18.90 -0.62
CA ALA A 117 10.43 19.24 -1.46
C ALA A 117 10.61 18.25 -2.63
N ILE A 118 10.33 16.97 -2.40
CA ILE A 118 10.35 15.95 -3.47
C ILE A 118 9.17 16.17 -4.42
N LEU A 119 7.94 16.30 -3.90
CA LEU A 119 6.72 16.43 -4.71
C LEU A 119 6.65 17.73 -5.53
N MET A 120 7.24 18.81 -5.03
CA MET A 120 7.29 20.12 -5.68
C MET A 120 8.49 20.27 -6.62
N SER A 121 9.39 19.30 -6.69
CA SER A 121 10.53 19.34 -7.60
C SER A 121 10.09 19.28 -9.06
N LYS A 122 10.95 19.72 -9.98
CA LYS A 122 10.68 19.68 -11.41
C LYS A 122 10.40 18.26 -11.93
N ASP A 123 11.05 17.26 -11.31
CA ASP A 123 10.86 15.83 -11.64
C ASP A 123 10.84 15.05 -10.31
N PRO A 124 9.63 14.84 -9.74
CA PRO A 124 9.48 14.12 -8.49
C PRO A 124 9.99 12.69 -8.51
N ALA A 125 9.86 11.99 -9.66
CA ALA A 125 10.32 10.61 -9.78
C ALA A 125 11.85 10.52 -9.72
N LYS A 126 12.53 11.39 -10.48
CA LYS A 126 13.98 11.50 -10.44
C LYS A 126 14.48 11.96 -9.06
N THR A 127 13.83 12.96 -8.46
CA THR A 127 14.24 13.48 -7.16
C THR A 127 14.09 12.44 -6.07
N LEU A 128 12.99 11.67 -6.06
CA LEU A 128 12.81 10.56 -5.14
C LEU A 128 13.90 9.50 -5.33
N ALA A 129 14.15 9.09 -6.58
CA ALA A 129 15.18 8.09 -6.89
C ALA A 129 16.58 8.55 -6.44
N ASP A 130 16.97 9.78 -6.74
CA ASP A 130 18.26 10.36 -6.33
C ASP A 130 18.36 10.44 -4.79
N TYR A 131 17.25 10.80 -4.12
CA TYR A 131 17.18 10.87 -2.68
C TYR A 131 17.38 9.49 -2.03
N GLU A 132 16.62 8.48 -2.46
CA GLU A 132 16.71 7.13 -1.93
C GLU A 132 18.06 6.47 -2.26
N ASN A 133 18.57 6.65 -3.50
CA ASN A 133 19.88 6.14 -3.90
C ASN A 133 21.03 6.80 -3.11
N SER A 134 20.86 8.03 -2.64
CA SER A 134 21.82 8.71 -1.76
C SER A 134 21.69 8.26 -0.29
N LYS A 135 20.81 7.31 0.02
CA LYS A 135 20.47 6.89 1.38
C LYS A 135 19.95 8.06 2.24
N GLY A 136 19.10 8.88 1.64
CA GLY A 136 18.51 10.04 2.29
C GLY A 136 19.49 11.20 2.53
N LYS A 137 20.68 11.16 1.92
CA LYS A 137 21.72 12.18 2.11
C LYS A 137 21.64 13.33 1.12
N LEU A 138 20.88 13.19 0.03
CA LEU A 138 20.67 14.28 -0.92
C LEU A 138 20.08 15.49 -0.18
N ALA A 139 20.72 16.63 -0.30
CA ALA A 139 20.23 17.90 0.25
C ALA A 139 19.00 18.33 -0.56
N LEU A 140 17.82 18.25 0.05
CA LEU A 140 16.59 18.77 -0.52
C LEU A 140 16.36 20.20 -0.03
N GLN A 141 16.04 21.09 -0.96
CA GLN A 141 15.62 22.45 -0.60
C GLN A 141 14.19 22.40 -0.06
N LYS A 142 14.06 22.44 1.26
CA LYS A 142 12.75 22.48 1.90
C LYS A 142 12.05 23.79 1.58
N PRO A 143 10.81 23.78 1.11
CA PRO A 143 10.06 24.99 0.85
C PRO A 143 9.75 25.71 2.17
N GLU A 144 9.87 27.04 2.20
CA GLU A 144 9.42 27.85 3.33
C GLU A 144 7.91 27.70 3.53
N LYS A 145 7.17 27.61 2.43
CA LYS A 145 5.73 27.38 2.42
C LYS A 145 5.42 26.22 1.47
N ILE A 146 4.73 25.20 1.99
CA ILE A 146 4.25 24.10 1.17
C ILE A 146 3.08 24.59 0.32
N ASP A 147 3.10 24.26 -0.97
CA ASP A 147 1.95 24.48 -1.85
C ASP A 147 0.71 23.80 -1.25
N PRO A 148 -0.45 24.50 -1.18
CA PRO A 148 -1.66 23.96 -0.55
C PRO A 148 -2.12 22.63 -1.13
N VAL A 149 -2.00 22.42 -2.45
CA VAL A 149 -2.37 21.17 -3.12
C VAL A 149 -1.45 20.02 -2.69
N ILE A 150 -0.16 20.30 -2.55
CA ILE A 150 0.81 19.33 -2.06
C ILE A 150 0.61 19.02 -0.58
N GLY A 151 0.30 20.04 0.21
CA GLY A 151 0.00 19.88 1.63
C GLY A 151 -1.23 19.00 1.87
N GLU A 152 -2.30 19.23 1.10
CA GLU A 152 -3.50 18.37 1.15
C GLU A 152 -3.19 16.94 0.70
N ALA A 153 -2.47 16.77 -0.40
CA ALA A 153 -2.09 15.44 -0.89
C ALA A 153 -1.26 14.63 0.13
N LEU A 154 -0.36 15.28 0.87
CA LEU A 154 0.40 14.61 1.95
C LEU A 154 -0.50 14.20 3.12
N LYS A 155 -1.46 15.05 3.46
CA LYS A 155 -2.46 14.75 4.50
C LYS A 155 -3.38 13.61 4.07
N ASP A 156 -3.87 13.63 2.83
CA ASP A 156 -4.72 12.60 2.27
C ASP A 156 -3.99 11.24 2.23
N ASN A 157 -2.72 11.24 1.82
CA ASN A 157 -1.90 10.04 1.84
C ASN A 157 -1.77 9.48 3.27
N LEU A 158 -1.54 10.33 4.27
CA LEU A 158 -1.43 9.88 5.66
C LEU A 158 -2.76 9.33 6.18
N THR A 159 -3.87 9.99 5.88
CA THR A 159 -5.21 9.53 6.23
C THR A 159 -5.52 8.18 5.55
N LEU A 160 -5.21 8.04 4.26
CA LEU A 160 -5.39 6.77 3.56
C LEU A 160 -4.54 5.65 4.17
N MET A 161 -3.29 5.94 4.55
CA MET A 161 -2.44 4.96 5.21
C MET A 161 -3.08 4.45 6.51
N ASP A 162 -3.61 5.36 7.32
CA ASP A 162 -4.30 5.05 8.59
C ASP A 162 -5.60 4.26 8.34
N ASP A 163 -6.44 4.70 7.41
CA ASP A 163 -7.67 4.00 6.99
C ASP A 163 -7.41 2.57 6.51
N LEU A 164 -6.27 2.33 5.87
CA LEU A 164 -5.82 1.01 5.45
C LEU A 164 -5.12 0.22 6.56
N GLY A 165 -5.08 0.75 7.78
CA GLY A 165 -4.46 0.12 8.95
C GLY A 165 -2.93 0.18 8.97
N GLY A 166 -2.33 1.10 8.20
CA GLY A 166 -0.89 1.36 8.22
C GLY A 166 -0.54 2.32 9.35
N ASN A 167 0.41 1.94 10.21
CA ASN A 167 0.86 2.78 11.34
C ASN A 167 2.38 2.92 11.41
N ALA A 168 3.09 2.37 10.42
CA ALA A 168 4.56 2.43 10.31
C ALA A 168 4.97 2.52 8.85
N THR A 169 6.17 3.05 8.59
CA THR A 169 6.76 3.09 7.24
C THR A 169 7.98 2.18 7.13
N PRO A 170 8.16 1.51 5.99
CA PRO A 170 7.23 1.45 4.86
C PRO A 170 5.96 0.66 5.19
N SER A 171 4.79 1.15 4.75
CA SER A 171 3.57 0.33 4.65
C SER A 171 3.36 -0.03 3.19
N ILE A 172 3.32 -1.32 2.89
CA ILE A 172 3.39 -1.88 1.54
C ILE A 172 2.09 -2.59 1.23
N TYR A 173 1.50 -2.29 0.07
CA TYR A 173 0.22 -2.86 -0.39
C TYR A 173 0.38 -3.43 -1.79
N TYR A 174 -0.07 -4.66 -1.99
CA TYR A 174 0.02 -5.37 -3.26
C TYR A 174 -1.14 -6.35 -3.42
N LEU A 175 -1.39 -6.79 -4.64
CA LEU A 175 -2.32 -7.88 -4.91
C LEU A 175 -1.56 -9.20 -4.98
N ASN A 176 -2.08 -10.22 -4.29
CA ASN A 176 -1.55 -11.58 -4.42
C ASN A 176 -2.04 -12.23 -5.75
N ALA A 177 -1.69 -13.50 -5.97
CA ALA A 177 -2.05 -14.22 -7.19
C ALA A 177 -3.57 -14.34 -7.40
N GLU A 178 -4.34 -14.35 -6.32
CA GLU A 178 -5.81 -14.41 -6.33
C GLU A 178 -6.45 -13.02 -6.48
N GLY A 179 -5.66 -11.95 -6.66
CA GLY A 179 -6.15 -10.57 -6.75
C GLY A 179 -6.62 -9.98 -5.42
N ARG A 180 -6.27 -10.58 -4.29
CA ARG A 180 -6.61 -10.09 -2.95
C ARG A 180 -5.58 -9.06 -2.50
N LEU A 181 -6.06 -7.98 -1.90
CA LEU A 181 -5.20 -6.97 -1.31
C LEU A 181 -4.47 -7.53 -0.09
N GLN A 182 -3.16 -7.38 -0.12
CA GLN A 182 -2.26 -7.74 0.97
C GLN A 182 -1.56 -6.51 1.50
N GLN A 183 -1.22 -6.53 2.78
CA GLN A 183 -0.45 -5.49 3.46
C GLN A 183 0.76 -6.10 4.15
N HIS A 184 1.89 -5.41 4.06
CA HIS A 184 3.07 -5.65 4.88
C HIS A 184 3.55 -4.34 5.49
N GLN A 185 3.93 -4.35 6.76
CA GLN A 185 4.46 -3.17 7.45
C GLN A 185 5.91 -3.40 7.87
N GLY A 186 6.74 -2.37 7.68
CA GLY A 186 8.16 -2.42 7.94
C GLY A 186 8.96 -3.07 6.80
N MET A 187 10.23 -3.32 7.08
CA MET A 187 11.13 -3.94 6.12
C MET A 187 10.83 -5.44 6.01
N PRO A 188 10.45 -5.96 4.82
CA PRO A 188 10.24 -7.38 4.62
C PRO A 188 11.57 -8.16 4.64
N ASP A 189 11.52 -9.40 5.08
CA ASP A 189 12.60 -10.35 4.85
C ASP A 189 12.69 -10.78 3.37
N ALA A 190 13.67 -11.60 3.01
CA ALA A 190 13.91 -11.97 1.63
C ALA A 190 12.77 -12.80 1.01
N GLU A 191 12.11 -13.66 1.78
CA GLU A 191 10.98 -14.47 1.33
C GLU A 191 9.75 -13.61 1.10
N THR A 192 9.42 -12.78 2.08
CA THR A 192 8.32 -11.81 1.98
C THR A 192 8.54 -10.82 0.85
N LEU A 193 9.79 -10.38 0.64
CA LEU A 193 10.13 -9.48 -0.47
C LEU A 193 9.84 -10.13 -1.83
N ASN A 194 10.18 -11.41 -2.03
CA ASN A 194 9.83 -12.17 -3.22
C ASN A 194 8.31 -12.32 -3.37
N THR A 195 7.60 -12.54 -2.28
CA THR A 195 6.12 -12.59 -2.30
C THR A 195 5.52 -11.26 -2.74
N ILE A 196 6.03 -10.15 -2.23
CA ILE A 196 5.57 -8.79 -2.55
C ILE A 196 5.90 -8.42 -3.99
N LEU A 197 7.14 -8.63 -4.43
CA LEU A 197 7.65 -8.14 -5.71
C LEU A 197 7.53 -9.18 -6.85
N GLY A 198 7.24 -10.44 -6.52
CA GLY A 198 7.21 -11.53 -7.50
C GLY A 198 8.61 -12.09 -7.78
N ASP A 199 8.70 -13.02 -8.73
CA ASP A 199 9.97 -13.60 -9.15
C ASP A 199 10.84 -12.57 -9.89
N LYS A 200 12.17 -12.64 -9.65
CA LYS A 200 13.18 -11.76 -10.28
C LYS A 200 13.26 -11.91 -11.78
#